data_1988995ba32d80d6adfca51764515051
#
_entry.id   1988995ba32d80d6adfca51764515051
#
_cell.length_a   1.000
_cell.length_b   1.000
_cell.length_c   1.000
_cell.angle_alpha   90.00
_cell.angle_beta   90.00
_cell.angle_gamma   90.00
#
_symmetry.space_group_name_H-M   'P 1'
#
loop_
_entity.id
_entity.type
_entity.pdbx_description
1 polymer ?
#
loop_
_entity_poly.entity_id
_entity_poly.type
_entity_poly.pdbx_seq_one_letter_code
_entity_poly.pdbx_strand_id
1 'polypeptide(L)'
;MQKLSTMDTYQMASLRILMAEVVIVRECRHGQVRVLYGDIVGVEGDVMVIPANSRLAGREGLDERMQQAAGEDLREACANIAKERRKSNLQPCGVGEAVTTPAFGLPASNLVHVVGPDCRRPTQDNFRRELMKNSYNALFDAVKTLEPRKTLVLPPLGMDVYAYPHREGARMTMEIILPWMDREEDPGVDMVLIVTHEDNFLNNMKTIYRESEDRFPGVDRTRDYRKGKFQ
;
A
#
# COMPACT_ATOMS: atom_id res chain seq x y z
N MET A 1 4.11 -12.35 -43.63
CA MET A 1 3.19 -12.36 -42.42
C MET A 1 3.87 -13.21 -41.35
N GLN A 2 4.61 -12.57 -40.44
CA GLN A 2 5.25 -13.25 -39.30
C GLN A 2 4.19 -13.40 -38.20
N LYS A 3 4.02 -14.64 -37.73
CA LYS A 3 3.18 -14.96 -36.57
C LYS A 3 3.77 -14.29 -35.32
N LEU A 4 3.04 -13.36 -34.72
CA LEU A 4 3.28 -12.94 -33.35
C LEU A 4 3.03 -14.16 -32.45
N SER A 5 4.11 -14.67 -31.85
CA SER A 5 4.07 -15.72 -30.84
C SER A 5 3.30 -15.18 -29.63
N THR A 6 2.25 -15.90 -29.24
CA THR A 6 1.56 -15.68 -27.97
C THR A 6 2.58 -15.94 -26.84
N MET A 7 3.02 -14.88 -26.19
CA MET A 7 3.82 -14.99 -24.97
C MET A 7 3.02 -15.67 -23.87
N ASP A 8 3.62 -16.66 -23.24
CA ASP A 8 3.04 -17.44 -22.14
C ASP A 8 2.71 -16.51 -20.95
N THR A 9 1.60 -16.79 -20.25
CA THR A 9 1.11 -15.98 -19.11
C THR A 9 2.19 -15.81 -18.02
N TYR A 10 3.08 -16.81 -17.86
CA TYR A 10 4.25 -16.74 -16.97
C TYR A 10 5.33 -15.75 -17.45
N GLN A 11 5.53 -15.63 -18.75
CA GLN A 11 6.45 -14.64 -19.34
C GLN A 11 5.90 -13.22 -19.24
N MET A 12 4.58 -13.05 -19.35
CA MET A 12 3.92 -11.75 -19.17
C MET A 12 3.94 -11.29 -17.70
N ALA A 13 3.77 -12.21 -16.75
CA ALA A 13 3.91 -11.91 -15.32
C ALA A 13 5.36 -11.54 -14.95
N SER A 14 6.37 -12.25 -15.52
CA SER A 14 7.78 -11.88 -15.36
C SER A 14 8.15 -10.55 -16.03
N LEU A 15 7.53 -10.18 -17.15
CA LEU A 15 7.77 -8.88 -17.80
C LEU A 15 7.14 -7.70 -17.04
N ARG A 16 6.03 -7.93 -16.34
CA ARG A 16 5.33 -6.88 -15.55
C ARG A 16 6.04 -6.57 -14.21
N ILE A 17 6.78 -7.51 -13.65
CA ILE A 17 7.71 -7.27 -12.53
C ILE A 17 8.94 -6.43 -12.97
N LEU A 18 9.22 -6.33 -14.26
CA LEU A 18 10.32 -5.55 -14.84
C LEU A 18 10.20 -4.01 -14.65
N MET A 19 9.08 -3.51 -14.12
CA MET A 19 8.87 -2.08 -13.85
C MET A 19 9.26 -1.67 -12.43
N ALA A 20 9.61 -2.61 -11.53
CA ALA A 20 10.03 -2.30 -10.17
C ALA A 20 11.10 -3.28 -9.68
N GLU A 21 12.20 -2.74 -9.15
CA GLU A 21 13.30 -3.50 -8.55
C GLU A 21 12.98 -3.84 -7.09
N VAL A 22 13.11 -5.12 -6.70
CA VAL A 22 12.97 -5.54 -5.30
C VAL A 22 14.24 -5.16 -4.54
N VAL A 23 14.10 -4.31 -3.54
CA VAL A 23 15.24 -3.75 -2.78
C VAL A 23 15.35 -4.36 -1.37
N ILE A 24 14.22 -4.65 -0.72
CA ILE A 24 14.16 -5.28 0.60
C ILE A 24 13.14 -6.42 0.53
N VAL A 25 13.47 -7.55 1.14
CA VAL A 25 12.56 -8.68 1.36
C VAL A 25 12.59 -9.04 2.83
N ARG A 26 11.42 -9.12 3.44
CA ARG A 26 11.23 -9.51 4.82
C ARG A 26 10.24 -10.67 4.90
N GLU A 27 10.68 -11.81 5.44
CA GLU A 27 9.80 -12.91 5.78
C GLU A 27 9.03 -12.57 7.06
N CYS A 28 7.72 -12.79 7.03
CA CYS A 28 6.80 -12.60 8.14
C CYS A 28 6.02 -13.89 8.41
N ARG A 29 5.31 -13.96 9.54
CA ARG A 29 4.49 -15.13 9.90
C ARG A 29 3.48 -15.49 8.81
N HIS A 30 2.81 -14.49 8.23
CA HIS A 30 1.73 -14.69 7.27
C HIS A 30 2.13 -14.41 5.81
N GLY A 31 3.41 -14.25 5.51
CA GLY A 31 3.86 -14.00 4.15
C GLY A 31 5.11 -13.15 4.08
N GLN A 32 5.19 -12.25 3.12
CA GLN A 32 6.36 -11.41 2.90
C GLN A 32 5.98 -9.93 2.84
N VAL A 33 6.89 -9.10 3.34
CA VAL A 33 6.90 -7.65 3.06
C VAL A 33 8.08 -7.36 2.15
N ARG A 34 7.83 -6.70 1.02
CA ARG A 34 8.86 -6.30 0.07
C ARG A 34 8.83 -4.80 -0.14
N VAL A 35 10.00 -4.18 -0.25
CA VAL A 35 10.13 -2.79 -0.71
C VAL A 35 10.65 -2.81 -2.13
N LEU A 36 9.94 -2.15 -3.03
CA LEU A 36 10.24 -2.08 -4.45
C LEU A 36 10.56 -0.63 -4.84
N TYR A 37 11.56 -0.48 -5.71
CA TYR A 37 11.86 0.78 -6.37
C TYR A 37 11.27 0.76 -7.78
N GLY A 38 10.30 1.62 -8.05
CA GLY A 38 9.61 1.65 -9.34
C GLY A 38 8.31 2.44 -9.32
N ASP A 39 7.54 2.35 -10.40
CA ASP A 39 6.25 3.02 -10.55
C ASP A 39 5.11 2.08 -10.11
N ILE A 40 4.38 2.48 -9.06
CA ILE A 40 3.28 1.69 -8.49
C ILE A 40 2.15 1.44 -9.50
N VAL A 41 1.92 2.34 -10.45
CA VAL A 41 0.83 2.20 -11.45
C VAL A 41 1.00 0.95 -12.32
N GLY A 42 2.26 0.47 -12.49
CA GLY A 42 2.57 -0.74 -13.24
C GLY A 42 2.68 -2.01 -12.41
N VAL A 43 2.57 -1.93 -11.08
CA VAL A 43 2.73 -3.08 -10.19
C VAL A 43 1.41 -3.81 -10.01
N GLU A 44 1.39 -5.12 -10.31
CA GLU A 44 0.21 -5.96 -10.19
C GLU A 44 -0.03 -6.41 -8.74
N GLY A 45 -1.30 -6.41 -8.31
CA GLY A 45 -1.71 -6.91 -7.00
C GLY A 45 -3.21 -7.10 -6.91
N ASP A 46 -3.70 -7.63 -5.79
CA ASP A 46 -5.14 -7.80 -5.57
C ASP A 46 -5.79 -6.53 -5.03
N VAL A 47 -5.08 -5.86 -4.14
CA VAL A 47 -5.51 -4.60 -3.52
C VAL A 47 -4.41 -3.56 -3.69
N MET A 48 -4.75 -2.40 -4.24
CA MET A 48 -3.82 -1.29 -4.40
C MET A 48 -4.28 -0.09 -3.56
N VAL A 49 -3.35 0.61 -2.91
CA VAL A 49 -3.64 1.75 -2.05
C VAL A 49 -3.40 3.06 -2.79
N ILE A 50 -4.39 3.94 -2.77
CA ILE A 50 -4.26 5.33 -3.25
C ILE A 50 -4.08 6.26 -2.04
N PRO A 51 -2.99 7.06 -1.99
CA PRO A 51 -2.79 8.08 -0.96
C PRO A 51 -3.70 9.28 -1.26
N ALA A 52 -4.98 9.16 -0.91
CA ALA A 52 -6.03 10.07 -1.30
C ALA A 52 -6.06 11.37 -0.48
N ASN A 53 -6.73 12.37 -1.01
CA ASN A 53 -7.17 13.55 -0.26
C ASN A 53 -8.61 13.36 0.26
N SER A 54 -9.01 14.16 1.26
CA SER A 54 -10.33 14.02 1.90
C SER A 54 -11.53 14.29 0.98
N ARG A 55 -11.31 14.78 -0.23
CA ARG A 55 -12.35 14.99 -1.26
C ARG A 55 -12.44 13.85 -2.26
N LEU A 56 -11.48 12.92 -2.24
CA LEU A 56 -11.31 11.85 -3.24
C LEU A 56 -11.17 12.39 -4.67
N ALA A 57 -10.48 13.51 -4.84
CA ALA A 57 -10.54 14.30 -6.07
C ALA A 57 -9.33 14.12 -7.01
N GLY A 58 -8.27 13.42 -6.59
CA GLY A 58 -7.09 13.13 -7.42
C GLY A 58 -6.49 14.37 -8.09
N ARG A 59 -6.12 15.40 -7.31
CA ARG A 59 -5.75 16.69 -7.88
C ARG A 59 -4.25 16.93 -8.05
N GLU A 60 -3.43 16.17 -7.36
CA GLU A 60 -1.98 16.38 -7.32
C GLU A 60 -1.22 15.11 -6.94
N GLY A 61 0.02 15.01 -7.37
CA GLY A 61 0.95 13.95 -6.99
C GLY A 61 0.53 12.56 -7.42
N LEU A 62 0.81 11.58 -6.58
CA LEU A 62 0.52 10.17 -6.88
C LEU A 62 -0.99 9.88 -6.95
N ASP A 63 -1.82 10.55 -6.12
CA ASP A 63 -3.29 10.43 -6.18
C ASP A 63 -3.82 10.77 -7.57
N GLU A 64 -3.37 11.91 -8.15
CA GLU A 64 -3.76 12.32 -9.51
C GLU A 64 -3.34 11.28 -10.57
N ARG A 65 -2.07 10.83 -10.52
CA ARG A 65 -1.54 9.85 -11.49
C ARG A 65 -2.31 8.54 -11.44
N MET A 66 -2.58 8.02 -10.24
CA MET A 66 -3.33 6.78 -10.06
C MET A 66 -4.79 6.92 -10.54
N GLN A 67 -5.45 8.05 -10.25
CA GLN A 67 -6.79 8.31 -10.76
C GLN A 67 -6.84 8.49 -12.28
N GLN A 68 -5.80 9.09 -12.89
CA GLN A 68 -5.70 9.16 -14.35
C GLN A 68 -5.52 7.76 -14.97
N ALA A 69 -4.69 6.91 -14.38
CA ALA A 69 -4.46 5.55 -14.85
C ALA A 69 -5.69 4.64 -14.68
N ALA A 70 -6.43 4.82 -13.59
CA ALA A 70 -7.68 4.08 -13.35
C ALA A 70 -8.82 4.50 -14.29
N GLY A 71 -8.81 5.74 -14.76
CA GLY A 71 -9.79 6.25 -15.74
C GLY A 71 -11.01 6.95 -15.13
N GLU A 72 -11.96 7.30 -16.00
CA GLU A 72 -13.14 8.10 -15.64
C GLU A 72 -14.09 7.36 -14.69
N ASP A 73 -14.22 6.05 -14.82
CA ASP A 73 -15.09 5.24 -13.97
C ASP A 73 -14.70 5.34 -12.48
N LEU A 74 -13.38 5.46 -12.17
CA LEU A 74 -12.94 5.71 -10.80
C LEU A 74 -13.37 7.09 -10.30
N ARG A 75 -13.28 8.12 -11.14
CA ARG A 75 -13.72 9.48 -10.77
C ARG A 75 -15.20 9.52 -10.48
N GLU A 76 -16.00 8.82 -11.30
CA GLU A 76 -17.44 8.70 -11.08
C GLU A 76 -17.74 7.96 -9.76
N ALA A 77 -17.07 6.83 -9.49
CA ALA A 77 -17.20 6.10 -8.23
C ALA A 77 -16.87 6.99 -7.02
N CYS A 78 -15.75 7.74 -7.06
CA CYS A 78 -15.37 8.68 -6.02
C CYS A 78 -16.40 9.82 -5.84
N ALA A 79 -16.95 10.34 -6.93
CA ALA A 79 -17.98 11.38 -6.90
C ALA A 79 -19.28 10.86 -6.26
N ASN A 80 -19.66 9.61 -6.53
CA ASN A 80 -20.83 8.96 -5.93
C ASN A 80 -20.64 8.76 -4.43
N ILE A 81 -19.49 8.28 -3.96
CA ILE A 81 -19.15 8.21 -2.53
C ILE A 81 -19.26 9.59 -1.89
N ALA A 82 -18.66 10.60 -2.52
CA ALA A 82 -18.72 11.97 -2.01
C ALA A 82 -20.14 12.51 -1.90
N LYS A 83 -21.00 12.20 -2.87
CA LYS A 83 -22.42 12.58 -2.87
C LYS A 83 -23.18 11.91 -1.73
N GLU A 84 -22.99 10.61 -1.53
CA GLU A 84 -23.68 9.88 -0.47
C GLU A 84 -23.25 10.35 0.94
N ARG A 85 -21.96 10.49 1.18
CA ARG A 85 -21.46 10.94 2.49
C ARG A 85 -21.86 12.38 2.83
N ARG A 86 -21.98 13.26 1.85
CA ARG A 86 -22.50 14.63 2.03
C ARG A 86 -23.94 14.67 2.53
N LYS A 87 -24.79 13.69 2.20
CA LYS A 87 -26.17 13.61 2.72
C LYS A 87 -26.19 13.49 4.25
N SER A 88 -25.15 12.88 4.82
CA SER A 88 -24.96 12.76 6.27
C SER A 88 -24.04 13.82 6.86
N ASN A 89 -23.75 14.89 6.11
CA ASN A 89 -22.83 15.99 6.47
C ASN A 89 -21.40 15.51 6.81
N LEU A 90 -20.95 14.42 6.16
CA LEU A 90 -19.61 13.85 6.31
C LEU A 90 -18.72 14.24 5.14
N GLN A 91 -17.41 14.28 5.41
CA GLN A 91 -16.40 14.36 4.33
C GLN A 91 -16.42 13.06 3.50
N PRO A 92 -16.06 13.12 2.20
CA PRO A 92 -15.94 11.92 1.36
C PRO A 92 -15.02 10.84 1.94
N CYS A 93 -13.89 11.25 2.53
CA CYS A 93 -13.01 10.40 3.32
C CYS A 93 -12.23 11.32 4.28
N GLY A 94 -12.36 11.13 5.59
CA GLY A 94 -11.66 11.94 6.60
C GLY A 94 -10.19 11.53 6.74
N VAL A 95 -9.39 12.38 7.39
CA VAL A 95 -8.01 12.01 7.76
C VAL A 95 -8.05 10.85 8.74
N GLY A 96 -7.27 9.79 8.46
CA GLY A 96 -7.31 8.54 9.24
C GLY A 96 -8.45 7.61 8.86
N GLU A 97 -9.19 7.89 7.78
CA GLU A 97 -10.21 7.02 7.21
C GLU A 97 -9.75 6.37 5.92
N ALA A 98 -10.46 5.32 5.52
CA ALA A 98 -10.31 4.65 4.24
C ALA A 98 -11.67 4.35 3.59
N VAL A 99 -11.71 4.35 2.26
CA VAL A 99 -12.85 3.89 1.47
C VAL A 99 -12.39 2.99 0.34
N THR A 100 -13.23 2.04 -0.08
CA THR A 100 -12.88 1.05 -1.11
C THR A 100 -13.68 1.29 -2.39
N THR A 101 -13.02 1.11 -3.53
CA THR A 101 -13.64 1.10 -4.87
C THR A 101 -13.08 -0.07 -5.70
N PRO A 102 -13.70 -0.45 -6.80
CA PRO A 102 -13.05 -1.25 -7.83
C PRO A 102 -11.81 -0.52 -8.38
N ALA A 103 -10.86 -1.28 -8.96
CA ALA A 103 -9.59 -0.70 -9.45
C ALA A 103 -9.67 -0.16 -10.88
N PHE A 104 -10.71 -0.54 -11.63
CA PHE A 104 -10.94 -0.14 -13.02
C PHE A 104 -9.70 -0.37 -13.91
N GLY A 105 -9.06 0.68 -14.45
CA GLY A 105 -7.91 0.58 -15.33
C GLY A 105 -6.57 0.25 -14.65
N LEU A 106 -6.49 0.21 -13.31
CA LEU A 106 -5.28 -0.19 -12.59
C LEU A 106 -5.16 -1.71 -12.47
N PRO A 107 -3.94 -2.27 -12.37
CA PRO A 107 -3.69 -3.71 -12.34
C PRO A 107 -3.97 -4.31 -10.95
N ALA A 108 -5.17 -4.13 -10.45
CA ALA A 108 -5.66 -4.65 -9.18
C ALA A 108 -7.16 -4.98 -9.27
N SER A 109 -7.71 -5.69 -8.28
CA SER A 109 -9.15 -5.91 -8.19
C SER A 109 -9.85 -4.77 -7.46
N ASN A 110 -9.22 -4.28 -6.39
CA ASN A 110 -9.77 -3.25 -5.53
C ASN A 110 -8.75 -2.14 -5.26
N LEU A 111 -9.26 -0.93 -5.05
CA LEU A 111 -8.51 0.20 -4.51
C LEU A 111 -8.98 0.51 -3.11
N VAL A 112 -8.02 0.83 -2.23
CA VAL A 112 -8.29 1.41 -0.92
C VAL A 112 -7.74 2.83 -0.91
N HIS A 113 -8.64 3.80 -0.87
CA HIS A 113 -8.29 5.22 -0.76
C HIS A 113 -8.05 5.53 0.71
N VAL A 114 -6.84 5.95 1.07
CA VAL A 114 -6.45 6.24 2.46
C VAL A 114 -6.03 7.70 2.56
N VAL A 115 -6.60 8.42 3.53
CA VAL A 115 -6.24 9.81 3.78
C VAL A 115 -5.30 9.90 4.96
N GLY A 116 -4.05 10.23 4.69
CA GLY A 116 -3.01 10.48 5.69
C GLY A 116 -3.05 11.91 6.25
N PRO A 117 -2.24 12.21 7.28
CA PRO A 117 -2.10 13.57 7.82
C PRO A 117 -1.41 14.51 6.82
N ASP A 118 -1.97 15.70 6.65
CA ASP A 118 -1.36 16.79 5.88
C ASP A 118 -0.36 17.56 6.75
N CYS A 119 0.93 17.35 6.51
CA CYS A 119 2.04 17.94 7.28
C CYS A 119 2.64 19.19 6.62
N ARG A 120 2.05 19.74 5.56
CA ARG A 120 2.48 21.01 4.94
C ARG A 120 2.35 22.20 5.89
N ARG A 121 1.53 22.06 6.93
CA ARG A 121 1.43 23.01 8.04
C ARG A 121 2.03 22.41 9.30
N PRO A 122 2.62 23.22 10.20
CA PRO A 122 3.13 22.73 11.47
C PRO A 122 2.07 21.93 12.23
N THR A 123 2.39 20.71 12.55
CA THR A 123 1.52 19.80 13.30
C THR A 123 2.33 19.19 14.44
N GLN A 124 1.74 19.05 15.62
CA GLN A 124 2.41 18.41 16.76
C GLN A 124 2.78 16.97 16.41
N ASP A 125 4.01 16.56 16.73
CA ASP A 125 4.58 15.26 16.37
C ASP A 125 3.69 14.08 16.80
N ASN A 126 3.23 14.09 18.05
CA ASN A 126 2.39 13.02 18.57
C ASN A 126 1.04 12.92 17.84
N PHE A 127 0.45 14.07 17.51
CA PHE A 127 -0.82 14.11 16.80
C PHE A 127 -0.70 13.59 15.35
N ARG A 128 0.35 14.01 14.62
CA ARG A 128 0.54 13.49 13.26
C ARG A 128 0.83 11.98 13.24
N ARG A 129 1.58 11.46 14.25
CA ARG A 129 1.82 10.00 14.40
C ARG A 129 0.54 9.24 14.66
N GLU A 130 -0.32 9.76 15.51
CA GLU A 130 -1.63 9.16 15.80
C GLU A 130 -2.50 9.11 14.53
N LEU A 131 -2.58 10.22 13.79
CA LEU A 131 -3.30 10.26 12.52
C LEU A 131 -2.74 9.27 11.49
N MET A 132 -1.40 9.10 11.42
CA MET A 132 -0.79 8.12 10.52
C MET A 132 -1.13 6.69 10.95
N LYS A 133 -1.10 6.37 12.25
CA LYS A 133 -1.54 5.06 12.76
C LYS A 133 -3.00 4.79 12.41
N ASN A 134 -3.88 5.79 12.59
CA ASN A 134 -5.29 5.67 12.23
C ASN A 134 -5.46 5.37 10.74
N SER A 135 -4.66 6.02 9.87
CA SER A 135 -4.66 5.76 8.43
C SER A 135 -4.29 4.31 8.10
N TYR A 136 -3.26 3.75 8.74
CA TYR A 136 -2.90 2.34 8.56
C TYR A 136 -3.96 1.39 9.14
N ASN A 137 -4.54 1.70 10.30
CA ASN A 137 -5.61 0.88 10.88
C ASN A 137 -6.84 0.85 9.96
N ALA A 138 -7.25 2.01 9.44
CA ALA A 138 -8.35 2.10 8.48
C ALA A 138 -8.06 1.32 7.19
N LEU A 139 -6.81 1.34 6.69
CA LEU A 139 -6.36 0.51 5.58
C LEU A 139 -6.54 -0.97 5.90
N PHE A 140 -6.04 -1.43 7.06
CA PHE A 140 -6.11 -2.84 7.46
C PHE A 140 -7.56 -3.31 7.65
N ASP A 141 -8.40 -2.48 8.25
CA ASP A 141 -9.83 -2.77 8.41
C ASP A 141 -10.53 -2.88 7.05
N ALA A 142 -10.23 -1.99 6.10
CA ALA A 142 -10.75 -2.08 4.75
C ALA A 142 -10.29 -3.36 4.03
N VAL A 143 -8.99 -3.70 4.14
CA VAL A 143 -8.42 -4.92 3.54
C VAL A 143 -9.07 -6.18 4.11
N LYS A 144 -9.39 -6.23 5.40
CA LYS A 144 -10.06 -7.39 6.04
C LYS A 144 -11.43 -7.70 5.44
N THR A 145 -12.14 -6.70 4.93
CA THR A 145 -13.47 -6.89 4.33
C THR A 145 -13.44 -7.50 2.93
N LEU A 146 -12.26 -7.58 2.33
CA LEU A 146 -12.06 -8.13 0.99
C LEU A 146 -11.73 -9.63 1.07
N GLU A 147 -11.76 -10.33 -0.08
CA GLU A 147 -11.41 -11.75 -0.16
C GLU A 147 -10.01 -12.05 0.43
N PRO A 148 -9.80 -13.16 1.15
CA PRO A 148 -8.53 -13.50 1.78
C PRO A 148 -7.42 -13.87 0.78
N ARG A 149 -6.16 -13.90 1.28
CA ARG A 149 -4.95 -14.24 0.53
C ARG A 149 -4.67 -13.29 -0.64
N LYS A 150 -4.25 -12.08 -0.26
CA LYS A 150 -4.06 -10.95 -1.16
C LYS A 150 -2.62 -10.52 -1.25
N THR A 151 -2.29 -9.98 -2.41
CA THR A 151 -1.14 -9.08 -2.58
C THR A 151 -1.62 -7.64 -2.39
N LEU A 152 -1.15 -7.01 -1.31
CA LEU A 152 -1.41 -5.60 -1.00
C LEU A 152 -0.28 -4.74 -1.54
N VAL A 153 -0.59 -3.84 -2.46
CA VAL A 153 0.35 -2.88 -3.06
C VAL A 153 0.07 -1.49 -2.49
N LEU A 154 1.06 -0.87 -1.86
CA LEU A 154 0.89 0.45 -1.26
C LEU A 154 2.10 1.36 -1.48
N PRO A 155 1.87 2.68 -1.65
CA PRO A 155 2.92 3.68 -1.66
C PRO A 155 3.28 4.11 -0.21
N PRO A 156 4.36 4.86 -0.02
CA PRO A 156 4.59 5.60 1.21
C PRO A 156 3.43 6.56 1.51
N LEU A 157 2.69 6.35 2.62
CA LEU A 157 1.53 7.16 2.95
C LEU A 157 1.92 8.56 3.42
N GLY A 158 1.33 9.59 2.82
CA GLY A 158 1.48 10.98 3.22
C GLY A 158 2.85 11.62 2.92
N MET A 159 3.79 10.91 2.31
CA MET A 159 5.18 11.36 2.13
C MET A 159 5.45 12.07 0.80
N ASP A 160 4.49 12.17 -0.07
CA ASP A 160 4.51 12.97 -1.30
C ASP A 160 3.93 14.38 -0.98
N VAL A 161 2.79 14.72 -1.52
CA VAL A 161 2.15 16.04 -1.44
C VAL A 161 1.91 16.52 0.00
N TYR A 162 1.58 15.60 0.92
CA TYR A 162 1.30 15.95 2.32
C TYR A 162 2.55 16.11 3.19
N ALA A 163 3.74 15.95 2.61
CA ALA A 163 5.03 16.26 3.21
C ALA A 163 5.26 15.65 4.61
N TYR A 164 4.75 14.43 4.86
CA TYR A 164 5.08 13.70 6.07
C TYR A 164 6.60 13.43 6.10
N PRO A 165 7.30 13.64 7.24
CA PRO A 165 8.75 13.47 7.30
C PRO A 165 9.19 12.06 6.89
N HIS A 166 10.01 11.93 5.85
CA HIS A 166 10.37 10.65 5.22
C HIS A 166 10.98 9.64 6.19
N ARG A 167 11.91 10.08 7.08
CA ARG A 167 12.53 9.16 8.05
C ARG A 167 11.53 8.64 9.07
N GLU A 168 10.67 9.50 9.56
CA GLU A 168 9.62 9.11 10.51
C GLU A 168 8.58 8.22 9.83
N GLY A 169 8.16 8.58 8.62
CA GLY A 169 7.23 7.80 7.83
C GLY A 169 7.77 6.42 7.49
N ALA A 170 9.03 6.29 7.07
CA ALA A 170 9.66 5.00 6.83
C ALA A 170 9.71 4.14 8.10
N ARG A 171 10.04 4.74 9.25
CA ARG A 171 10.03 4.05 10.55
C ARG A 171 8.62 3.55 10.89
N MET A 172 7.62 4.42 10.80
CA MET A 172 6.23 4.06 11.11
C MET A 172 5.70 2.98 10.16
N THR A 173 6.04 3.04 8.88
CA THR A 173 5.66 2.01 7.91
C THR A 173 6.14 0.62 8.37
N MET A 174 7.42 0.50 8.76
CA MET A 174 7.98 -0.77 9.25
C MET A 174 7.37 -1.18 10.61
N GLU A 175 7.28 -0.23 11.56
CA GLU A 175 6.76 -0.49 12.92
C GLU A 175 5.27 -0.84 12.96
N ILE A 176 4.52 -0.57 11.88
CA ILE A 176 3.10 -0.88 11.79
C ILE A 176 2.87 -2.13 10.92
N ILE A 177 3.49 -2.22 9.74
CA ILE A 177 3.24 -3.32 8.79
C ILE A 177 3.86 -4.63 9.30
N LEU A 178 5.10 -4.63 9.82
CA LEU A 178 5.73 -5.87 10.25
C LEU A 178 4.99 -6.55 11.41
N PRO A 179 4.62 -5.87 12.53
CA PRO A 179 3.80 -6.48 13.56
C PRO A 179 2.42 -6.92 13.07
N TRP A 180 1.84 -6.21 12.10
CA TRP A 180 0.57 -6.61 11.50
C TRP A 180 0.69 -7.92 10.72
N MET A 181 1.80 -8.14 10.01
CA MET A 181 2.08 -9.39 9.29
C MET A 181 2.60 -10.52 10.20
N ASP A 182 3.08 -10.20 11.41
CA ASP A 182 3.64 -11.18 12.37
C ASP A 182 2.69 -11.53 13.53
N ARG A 183 1.51 -10.89 13.62
CA ARG A 183 0.53 -11.17 14.69
C ARG A 183 -0.01 -12.60 14.61
N GLU A 184 -0.70 -13.06 15.67
CA GLU A 184 -1.27 -14.41 15.71
C GLU A 184 -2.45 -14.58 14.76
N GLU A 185 -3.33 -13.59 14.69
CA GLU A 185 -4.48 -13.55 13.78
C GLU A 185 -4.02 -13.34 12.34
N ASP A 186 -4.46 -14.20 11.42
CA ASP A 186 -4.16 -14.07 9.98
C ASP A 186 -4.71 -12.75 9.43
N PRO A 187 -3.88 -11.88 8.86
CA PRO A 187 -4.33 -10.62 8.25
C PRO A 187 -5.08 -10.83 6.92
N GLY A 188 -5.11 -12.05 6.38
CA GLY A 188 -5.65 -12.37 5.06
C GLY A 188 -4.83 -11.79 3.91
N VAL A 189 -3.53 -11.52 4.14
CA VAL A 189 -2.58 -10.98 3.18
C VAL A 189 -1.32 -11.83 3.18
N ASP A 190 -0.92 -12.32 2.01
CA ASP A 190 0.29 -13.16 1.84
C ASP A 190 1.51 -12.34 1.40
N MET A 191 1.27 -11.16 0.79
CA MET A 191 2.32 -10.31 0.24
C MET A 191 1.97 -8.83 0.45
N VAL A 192 2.91 -8.08 1.00
CA VAL A 192 2.84 -6.61 1.05
C VAL A 192 3.96 -6.04 0.20
N LEU A 193 3.61 -5.26 -0.83
CA LEU A 193 4.53 -4.57 -1.73
C LEU A 193 4.50 -3.07 -1.43
N ILE A 194 5.55 -2.55 -0.81
CA ILE A 194 5.73 -1.10 -0.58
C ILE A 194 6.49 -0.56 -1.78
N VAL A 195 5.83 0.21 -2.64
CA VAL A 195 6.38 0.66 -3.92
C VAL A 195 6.65 2.16 -3.88
N THR A 196 7.87 2.55 -4.22
CA THR A 196 8.29 3.95 -4.29
C THR A 196 9.24 4.20 -5.45
N HIS A 197 9.20 5.40 -6.01
CA HIS A 197 10.24 5.92 -6.91
C HIS A 197 11.04 7.06 -6.24
N GLU A 198 10.79 7.32 -4.94
CA GLU A 198 11.44 8.36 -4.17
C GLU A 198 12.70 7.85 -3.49
N ASP A 199 13.87 8.28 -3.95
CA ASP A 199 15.18 7.88 -3.40
C ASP A 199 15.31 8.19 -1.92
N ASN A 200 14.79 9.33 -1.48
CA ASN A 200 14.86 9.74 -0.08
C ASN A 200 14.10 8.76 0.83
N PHE A 201 12.89 8.38 0.45
CA PHE A 201 12.13 7.35 1.20
C PHE A 201 12.86 6.01 1.18
N LEU A 202 13.31 5.57 0.01
CA LEU A 202 14.00 4.29 -0.15
C LEU A 202 15.26 4.20 0.72
N ASN A 203 16.08 5.27 0.76
CA ASN A 203 17.29 5.31 1.58
C ASN A 203 16.96 5.29 3.08
N ASN A 204 15.90 5.97 3.50
CA ASN A 204 15.40 5.87 4.87
C ASN A 204 14.90 4.46 5.20
N MET A 205 14.16 3.80 4.30
CA MET A 205 13.71 2.41 4.48
C MET A 205 14.89 1.45 4.64
N LYS A 206 15.93 1.54 3.79
CA LYS A 206 17.16 0.74 3.90
C LYS A 206 17.83 0.93 5.26
N THR A 207 17.91 2.16 5.74
CA THR A 207 18.54 2.50 7.03
C THR A 207 17.73 1.93 8.18
N ILE A 208 16.43 2.18 8.20
CA ILE A 208 15.52 1.72 9.26
C ILE A 208 15.43 0.19 9.29
N TYR A 209 15.39 -0.45 8.13
CA TYR A 209 15.38 -1.91 8.04
C TYR A 209 16.62 -2.52 8.70
N ARG A 210 17.82 -1.98 8.44
CA ARG A 210 19.06 -2.42 9.11
C ARG A 210 19.05 -2.15 10.61
N GLU A 211 18.56 -0.98 11.04
CA GLU A 211 18.43 -0.62 12.47
C GLU A 211 17.38 -1.48 13.20
N SER A 212 16.46 -2.09 12.48
CA SER A 212 15.31 -2.84 13.03
C SER A 212 15.46 -4.35 12.93
N GLU A 213 16.54 -4.85 12.32
CA GLU A 213 16.75 -6.29 12.07
C GLU A 213 16.68 -7.11 13.36
N ASP A 214 17.24 -6.59 14.47
CA ASP A 214 17.18 -7.22 15.79
C ASP A 214 15.77 -7.14 16.44
N ARG A 215 14.99 -6.09 16.13
CA ARG A 215 13.63 -5.90 16.67
C ARG A 215 12.58 -6.74 15.97
N PHE A 216 12.78 -7.00 14.69
CA PHE A 216 11.87 -7.77 13.86
C PHE A 216 12.64 -8.88 13.13
N PRO A 217 13.16 -9.88 13.87
CA PRO A 217 13.85 -11.01 13.26
C PRO A 217 12.90 -11.74 12.30
N GLY A 218 13.36 -12.01 11.08
CA GLY A 218 12.59 -12.79 10.10
C GLY A 218 12.13 -14.13 10.65
N VAL A 219 10.96 -14.56 10.23
CA VAL A 219 10.47 -15.90 10.57
C VAL A 219 11.29 -16.93 9.77
N ASP A 220 11.99 -17.82 10.47
CA ASP A 220 12.68 -18.95 9.83
C ASP A 220 11.65 -20.03 9.42
N ARG A 221 11.10 -19.87 8.21
CA ARG A 221 10.14 -20.83 7.64
C ARG A 221 10.73 -22.23 7.44
N THR A 222 12.05 -22.37 7.39
CA THR A 222 12.68 -23.70 7.22
C THR A 222 12.45 -24.58 8.45
N ARG A 223 12.30 -23.99 9.63
CA ARG A 223 11.96 -24.71 10.87
C ARG A 223 10.51 -25.20 10.89
N ASP A 224 9.58 -24.45 10.29
CA ASP A 224 8.16 -24.84 10.24
C ASP A 224 7.89 -25.94 9.21
N TYR A 225 8.60 -25.95 8.08
CA TYR A 225 8.55 -27.05 7.11
C TYR A 225 8.93 -28.41 7.72
N ARG A 226 9.93 -28.44 8.64
CA ARG A 226 10.35 -29.66 9.33
C ARG A 226 9.33 -30.15 10.35
N LYS A 227 8.39 -29.33 10.79
CA LYS A 227 7.35 -29.67 11.76
C LYS A 227 6.03 -30.13 11.14
N GLY A 228 5.95 -30.24 9.81
CA GLY A 228 4.75 -30.76 9.11
C GLY A 228 3.50 -29.90 9.27
N LYS A 229 3.66 -28.58 9.52
CA LYS A 229 2.51 -27.66 9.72
C LYS A 229 2.00 -27.00 8.43
N PHE A 230 2.55 -27.38 7.29
CA PHE A 230 2.04 -26.97 5.98
C PHE A 230 1.68 -28.21 5.17
N GLN A 231 0.47 -28.71 5.34
CA GLN A 231 -0.24 -29.54 4.38
C GLN A 231 -1.43 -28.76 3.86
#